data_2666c461ce7c1a86925eeea906a2bb25
#
_entry.id   2666c461ce7c1a86925eeea906a2bb25
#
_cell.length_a   1.000
_cell.length_b   1.000
_cell.length_c   1.000
_cell.angle_alpha   90.00
_cell.angle_beta   90.00
_cell.angle_gamma   90.00
#
_symmetry.space_group_name_H-M   'P 1'
#
loop_
_entity.id
_entity.type
_entity.pdbx_description
1 polymer ?
#
loop_
_entity_poly.entity_id
_entity_poly.type
_entity_poly.pdbx_seq_one_letter_code
_entity_poly.pdbx_strand_id
1 'polypeptide(L)'
;LKAADIMAERQQDFVDALIKEGGSWVGKAMFETGYTVEALRVAAAMVFQMNGEVMPSEHGKVSMAIRQPLGVVSVISPWNFPLLLSVRGFAVAMAIGNTIVLKPSEETPLAGGLLLAEVFETAGLPAGVFNVVTCSRVGVKEIGDEMIANPAVRGISFTGSSAVGRQIAAQA
;
A
#
# COMPACT_ATOMS: atom_id res chain seq x y z
N LEU A 1 -3.84 13.31 -3.79
CA LEU A 1 -3.08 14.29 -4.58
C LEU A 1 -2.03 14.98 -3.72
N LYS A 2 -2.39 15.62 -2.60
CA LYS A 2 -1.46 16.37 -1.73
C LYS A 2 -0.24 15.54 -1.31
N ALA A 3 -0.40 14.26 -1.00
CA ALA A 3 0.72 13.37 -0.69
C ALA A 3 1.68 13.18 -1.89
N ALA A 4 1.14 13.11 -3.12
CA ALA A 4 1.95 13.03 -4.33
C ALA A 4 2.78 14.32 -4.54
N ASP A 5 2.21 15.48 -4.25
CA ASP A 5 2.88 16.77 -4.39
C ASP A 5 3.99 16.91 -3.34
N ILE A 6 3.72 16.59 -2.07
CA ILE A 6 4.72 16.56 -0.99
C ILE A 6 5.87 15.59 -1.33
N MET A 7 5.54 14.41 -1.85
CA MET A 7 6.55 13.44 -2.25
C MET A 7 7.42 13.95 -3.40
N ALA A 8 6.82 14.65 -4.38
CA ALA A 8 7.55 15.27 -5.48
C ALA A 8 8.50 16.38 -4.98
N GLU A 9 8.06 17.21 -4.04
CA GLU A 9 8.89 18.25 -3.40
C GLU A 9 10.04 17.64 -2.59
N ARG A 10 9.83 16.49 -1.96
CA ARG A 10 10.80 15.75 -1.15
C ARG A 10 11.52 14.64 -1.94
N GLN A 11 11.55 14.71 -3.25
CA GLN A 11 12.11 13.64 -4.12
C GLN A 11 13.51 13.20 -3.68
N GLN A 12 14.38 14.14 -3.28
CA GLN A 12 15.76 13.83 -2.89
C GLN A 12 15.82 12.97 -1.62
N ASP A 13 14.93 13.16 -0.65
CA ASP A 13 14.88 12.35 0.58
C ASP A 13 14.65 10.87 0.24
N PHE A 14 13.73 10.60 -0.69
CA PHE A 14 13.43 9.25 -1.15
C PHE A 14 14.57 8.64 -1.97
N VAL A 15 15.18 9.41 -2.86
CA VAL A 15 16.34 8.98 -3.65
C VAL A 15 17.49 8.60 -2.72
N ASP A 16 17.79 9.43 -1.73
CA ASP A 16 18.83 9.19 -0.74
C ASP A 16 18.55 7.94 0.10
N ALA A 17 17.31 7.76 0.55
CA ALA A 17 16.91 6.59 1.30
C ALA A 17 17.06 5.30 0.48
N LEU A 18 16.59 5.29 -0.76
CA LEU A 18 16.71 4.15 -1.68
C LEU A 18 18.17 3.77 -1.95
N ILE A 19 19.06 4.76 -2.04
CA ILE A 19 20.50 4.53 -2.23
C ILE A 19 21.15 3.99 -0.94
N LYS A 20 20.91 4.66 0.19
CA LYS A 20 21.58 4.34 1.46
C LYS A 20 21.11 3.05 2.09
N GLU A 21 19.82 2.77 2.02
CA GLU A 21 19.20 1.60 2.64
C GLU A 21 19.18 0.39 1.71
N GLY A 22 18.71 0.58 0.46
CA GLY A 22 18.50 -0.50 -0.50
C GLY A 22 19.65 -0.72 -1.50
N GLY A 23 20.72 0.08 -1.44
CA GLY A 23 21.84 -0.01 -2.38
C GLY A 23 21.47 0.31 -3.83
N SER A 24 20.39 1.05 -4.05
CA SER A 24 19.94 1.41 -5.39
C SER A 24 20.95 2.34 -6.08
N TRP A 25 21.21 2.12 -7.37
CA TRP A 25 21.92 3.12 -8.16
C TRP A 25 21.01 4.31 -8.43
N VAL A 26 21.60 5.51 -8.64
CA VAL A 26 20.89 6.79 -8.71
C VAL A 26 19.74 6.78 -9.72
N GLY A 27 19.97 6.27 -10.93
CA GLY A 27 18.92 6.23 -11.96
C GLY A 27 17.71 5.38 -11.61
N LYS A 28 17.91 4.23 -10.93
CA LYS A 28 16.81 3.41 -10.40
C LYS A 28 16.07 4.14 -9.28
N ALA A 29 16.78 4.80 -8.37
CA ALA A 29 16.17 5.54 -7.28
C ALA A 29 15.32 6.73 -7.79
N MET A 30 15.82 7.49 -8.75
CA MET A 30 15.07 8.57 -9.40
C MET A 30 13.83 8.06 -10.14
N PHE A 31 14.00 6.98 -10.92
CA PHE A 31 12.87 6.34 -11.63
C PHE A 31 11.81 5.87 -10.65
N GLU A 32 12.20 5.15 -9.59
CA GLU A 32 11.28 4.60 -8.61
C GLU A 32 10.49 5.70 -7.91
N THR A 33 11.16 6.77 -7.48
CA THR A 33 10.51 7.90 -6.83
C THR A 33 9.54 8.62 -7.77
N GLY A 34 9.98 8.95 -9.00
CA GLY A 34 9.12 9.62 -9.97
C GLY A 34 7.89 8.79 -10.34
N TYR A 35 8.07 7.49 -10.59
CA TYR A 35 6.97 6.60 -10.91
C TYR A 35 5.99 6.43 -9.74
N THR A 36 6.49 6.47 -8.51
CA THR A 36 5.65 6.38 -7.30
C THR A 36 4.76 7.61 -7.13
N VAL A 37 5.26 8.80 -7.43
CA VAL A 37 4.45 10.04 -7.45
C VAL A 37 3.29 9.90 -8.44
N GLU A 38 3.56 9.40 -9.64
CA GLU A 38 2.51 9.17 -10.65
C GLU A 38 1.53 8.08 -10.21
N ALA A 39 2.00 7.01 -9.56
CA ALA A 39 1.13 5.97 -9.02
C ALA A 39 0.15 6.51 -7.96
N LEU A 40 0.58 7.45 -7.10
CA LEU A 40 -0.30 8.13 -6.15
C LEU A 40 -1.35 9.00 -6.87
N ARG A 41 -0.97 9.71 -7.93
CA ARG A 41 -1.90 10.52 -8.74
C ARG A 41 -2.94 9.65 -9.43
N VAL A 42 -2.53 8.53 -10.01
CA VAL A 42 -3.45 7.55 -10.61
C VAL A 42 -4.40 6.98 -9.56
N ALA A 43 -3.89 6.60 -8.38
CA ALA A 43 -4.72 6.09 -7.29
C ALA A 43 -5.79 7.11 -6.86
N ALA A 44 -5.43 8.40 -6.77
CA ALA A 44 -6.38 9.46 -6.46
C ALA A 44 -7.50 9.60 -7.51
N ALA A 45 -7.22 9.31 -8.79
CA ALA A 45 -8.22 9.35 -9.85
C ALA A 45 -9.18 8.13 -9.82
N MET A 46 -8.75 7.01 -9.21
CA MET A 46 -9.56 5.78 -9.16
C MET A 46 -10.85 5.92 -8.35
N VAL A 47 -10.97 6.93 -7.47
CA VAL A 47 -12.22 7.19 -6.73
C VAL A 47 -13.41 7.45 -7.66
N PHE A 48 -13.17 7.97 -8.86
CA PHE A 48 -14.20 8.20 -9.87
C PHE A 48 -14.63 6.93 -10.61
N GLN A 49 -13.95 5.80 -10.39
CA GLN A 49 -14.23 4.50 -11.01
C GLN A 49 -15.04 3.56 -10.11
N MET A 50 -15.47 4.04 -8.93
CA MET A 50 -16.26 3.26 -7.96
C MET A 50 -17.73 3.16 -8.38
N ASN A 51 -17.97 2.78 -9.63
CA ASN A 51 -19.31 2.61 -10.16
C ASN A 51 -19.95 1.31 -9.65
N GLY A 52 -21.26 1.35 -9.40
CA GLY A 52 -22.10 0.18 -9.20
C GLY A 52 -22.80 -0.22 -10.48
N GLU A 53 -23.64 -1.23 -10.40
CA GLU A 53 -24.46 -1.73 -11.51
C GLU A 53 -25.92 -1.83 -11.09
N VAL A 54 -26.84 -1.45 -11.97
CA VAL A 54 -28.26 -1.75 -11.82
C VAL A 54 -28.53 -3.08 -12.53
N MET A 55 -29.04 -4.04 -11.80
CA MET A 55 -29.26 -5.41 -12.28
C MET A 55 -30.73 -5.63 -12.63
N PRO A 56 -31.05 -6.54 -13.57
CA PRO A 56 -32.42 -6.97 -13.80
C PRO A 56 -33.05 -7.49 -12.50
N SER A 57 -34.29 -7.11 -12.25
CA SER A 57 -35.03 -7.51 -11.06
C SER A 57 -36.51 -7.76 -11.39
N GLU A 58 -37.23 -8.37 -10.46
CA GLU A 58 -38.66 -8.57 -10.59
C GLU A 58 -39.44 -7.25 -10.64
N HIS A 59 -40.63 -7.31 -11.19
CA HIS A 59 -41.52 -6.13 -11.29
C HIS A 59 -41.75 -5.48 -9.91
N GLY A 60 -41.60 -4.16 -9.86
CA GLY A 60 -41.73 -3.39 -8.62
C GLY A 60 -40.52 -3.41 -7.67
N LYS A 61 -39.41 -4.03 -8.05
CA LYS A 61 -38.16 -4.05 -7.28
C LYS A 61 -37.02 -3.37 -8.05
N VAL A 62 -36.03 -2.85 -7.31
CA VAL A 62 -34.75 -2.38 -7.85
C VAL A 62 -33.63 -3.21 -7.23
N SER A 63 -32.78 -3.79 -8.08
CA SER A 63 -31.61 -4.53 -7.67
C SER A 63 -30.34 -3.78 -8.11
N MET A 64 -29.43 -3.53 -7.18
CA MET A 64 -28.17 -2.83 -7.45
C MET A 64 -27.00 -3.58 -6.82
N ALA A 65 -25.91 -3.72 -7.58
CA ALA A 65 -24.60 -4.08 -7.04
C ALA A 65 -23.83 -2.78 -6.73
N ILE A 66 -23.45 -2.58 -5.48
CA ILE A 66 -22.67 -1.42 -5.03
C ILE A 66 -21.30 -1.87 -4.56
N ARG A 67 -20.27 -1.04 -4.81
CA ARG A 67 -18.91 -1.27 -4.31
C ARG A 67 -18.73 -0.58 -2.96
N GLN A 68 -18.16 -1.30 -2.00
CA GLN A 68 -17.86 -0.79 -0.66
C GLN A 68 -16.42 -1.12 -0.28
N PRO A 69 -15.76 -0.28 0.56
CA PRO A 69 -14.47 -0.63 1.15
C PRO A 69 -14.56 -1.93 1.94
N LEU A 70 -13.51 -2.74 1.89
CA LEU A 70 -13.40 -3.99 2.66
C LEU A 70 -13.19 -3.71 4.16
N GLY A 71 -12.50 -2.61 4.49
CA GLY A 71 -12.07 -2.25 5.83
C GLY A 71 -10.54 -2.21 5.94
N VAL A 72 -9.96 -3.03 6.82
CA VAL A 72 -8.50 -3.10 6.99
C VAL A 72 -7.87 -3.97 5.91
N VAL A 73 -6.88 -3.41 5.21
CA VAL A 73 -6.08 -4.12 4.20
C VAL A 73 -4.64 -4.23 4.68
N SER A 74 -4.16 -5.44 4.80
CA SER A 74 -2.78 -5.80 5.08
C SER A 74 -1.95 -5.72 3.81
N VAL A 75 -0.80 -5.03 3.86
CA VAL A 75 0.11 -4.90 2.71
C VAL A 75 1.50 -5.34 3.11
N ILE A 76 2.04 -6.32 2.39
CA ILE A 76 3.40 -6.83 2.60
C ILE A 76 4.19 -6.61 1.33
N SER A 77 5.27 -5.82 1.41
CA SER A 77 6.05 -5.38 0.26
C SER A 77 7.53 -5.82 0.34
N PRO A 78 8.19 -6.01 -0.82
CA PRO A 78 9.56 -6.48 -0.91
C PRO A 78 10.58 -5.34 -0.87
N TRP A 79 11.87 -5.71 -0.86
CA TRP A 79 13.01 -4.79 -0.79
C TRP A 79 13.51 -4.27 -2.15
N ASN A 80 13.22 -4.94 -3.26
CA ASN A 80 13.87 -4.65 -4.56
C ASN A 80 13.36 -3.35 -5.23
N PHE A 81 12.09 -3.00 -5.05
CA PHE A 81 11.48 -1.71 -5.39
C PHE A 81 10.60 -1.28 -4.22
N PRO A 82 11.21 -0.99 -3.04
CA PRO A 82 10.47 -0.92 -1.79
C PRO A 82 9.40 0.18 -1.78
N LEU A 83 9.73 1.34 -2.31
CA LEU A 83 8.85 2.49 -2.35
C LEU A 83 7.66 2.25 -3.32
N LEU A 84 7.98 1.90 -4.55
CA LEU A 84 6.98 1.70 -5.60
C LEU A 84 6.04 0.54 -5.31
N LEU A 85 6.58 -0.61 -4.86
CA LEU A 85 5.76 -1.80 -4.63
C LEU A 85 4.92 -1.69 -3.37
N SER A 86 5.35 -0.93 -2.36
CA SER A 86 4.49 -0.56 -1.24
C SER A 86 3.31 0.27 -1.72
N VAL A 87 3.55 1.38 -2.43
CA VAL A 87 2.50 2.28 -2.92
C VAL A 87 1.53 1.55 -3.84
N ARG A 88 2.01 0.73 -4.76
CA ARG A 88 1.14 -0.10 -5.62
C ARG A 88 0.27 -1.07 -4.83
N GLY A 89 0.77 -1.57 -3.69
CA GLY A 89 0.02 -2.48 -2.82
C GLY A 89 -1.16 -1.84 -2.10
N PHE A 90 -1.10 -0.53 -1.79
CA PHE A 90 -2.12 0.09 -0.95
C PHE A 90 -2.81 1.33 -1.56
N ALA A 91 -2.18 2.06 -2.50
CA ALA A 91 -2.64 3.41 -2.83
C ALA A 91 -4.08 3.45 -3.34
N VAL A 92 -4.46 2.55 -4.23
CA VAL A 92 -5.84 2.46 -4.73
C VAL A 92 -6.79 2.02 -3.62
N ALA A 93 -6.44 0.99 -2.85
CA ALA A 93 -7.27 0.50 -1.75
C ALA A 93 -7.56 1.62 -0.73
N MET A 94 -6.53 2.40 -0.36
CA MET A 94 -6.67 3.53 0.55
C MET A 94 -7.51 4.67 -0.05
N ALA A 95 -7.28 5.01 -1.31
CA ALA A 95 -8.02 6.08 -2.00
C ALA A 95 -9.54 5.80 -2.06
N ILE A 96 -9.94 4.54 -2.15
CA ILE A 96 -11.34 4.11 -2.20
C ILE A 96 -11.92 3.77 -0.82
N GLY A 97 -11.26 4.16 0.28
CA GLY A 97 -11.83 4.16 1.63
C GLY A 97 -11.43 3.02 2.54
N ASN A 98 -10.40 2.23 2.20
CA ASN A 98 -9.84 1.22 3.11
C ASN A 98 -8.77 1.83 4.02
N THR A 99 -8.55 1.22 5.17
CA THR A 99 -7.41 1.49 6.05
C THR A 99 -6.30 0.48 5.79
N ILE A 100 -5.06 0.92 5.98
CA ILE A 100 -3.87 0.17 5.58
C ILE A 100 -3.00 -0.16 6.79
N VAL A 101 -2.55 -1.41 6.85
CA VAL A 101 -1.44 -1.84 7.69
C VAL A 101 -0.33 -2.31 6.75
N LEU A 102 0.71 -1.52 6.59
CA LEU A 102 1.85 -1.80 5.72
C LEU A 102 3.01 -2.39 6.51
N LYS A 103 3.47 -3.56 6.09
CA LYS A 103 4.76 -4.12 6.52
C LYS A 103 5.75 -4.03 5.35
N PRO A 104 6.65 -3.06 5.34
CA PRO A 104 7.76 -3.05 4.39
C PRO A 104 8.74 -4.19 4.69
N SER A 105 9.61 -4.47 3.74
CA SER A 105 10.73 -5.39 4.00
C SER A 105 11.60 -4.88 5.15
N GLU A 106 12.11 -5.79 5.95
CA GLU A 106 13.08 -5.50 7.01
C GLU A 106 14.42 -4.94 6.49
N GLU A 107 14.70 -5.13 5.21
CA GLU A 107 15.89 -4.61 4.55
C GLU A 107 15.74 -3.13 4.12
N THR A 108 14.51 -2.64 3.98
CA THR A 108 14.22 -1.29 3.46
C THR A 108 13.02 -0.65 4.16
N PRO A 109 12.99 -0.59 5.51
CA PRO A 109 11.85 -0.07 6.25
C PRO A 109 11.64 1.44 6.06
N LEU A 110 12.72 2.21 5.89
CA LEU A 110 12.65 3.66 5.72
C LEU A 110 12.02 4.02 4.36
N ALA A 111 12.65 3.57 3.27
CA ALA A 111 12.19 3.87 1.91
C ALA A 111 10.85 3.19 1.58
N GLY A 112 10.64 1.96 2.08
CA GLY A 112 9.42 1.19 1.81
C GLY A 112 8.23 1.53 2.68
N GLY A 113 8.38 2.30 3.77
CA GLY A 113 7.29 2.54 4.71
C GLY A 113 7.34 3.84 5.49
N LEU A 114 8.39 4.09 6.26
CA LEU A 114 8.40 5.18 7.25
C LEU A 114 8.33 6.57 6.61
N LEU A 115 9.07 6.82 5.51
CA LEU A 115 8.97 8.07 4.77
C LEU A 115 7.58 8.29 4.15
N LEU A 116 6.89 7.21 3.75
CA LEU A 116 5.51 7.29 3.29
C LEU A 116 4.57 7.71 4.42
N ALA A 117 4.77 7.19 5.64
CA ALA A 117 3.97 7.59 6.80
C ALA A 117 4.11 9.10 7.07
N GLU A 118 5.32 9.64 7.05
CA GLU A 118 5.56 11.08 7.19
C GLU A 118 4.86 11.91 6.11
N VAL A 119 4.91 11.46 4.86
CA VAL A 119 4.23 12.14 3.74
C VAL A 119 2.72 12.16 3.94
N PHE A 120 2.10 11.05 4.34
CA PHE A 120 0.67 11.00 4.55
C PHE A 120 0.24 11.79 5.78
N GLU A 121 1.00 11.78 6.86
CA GLU A 121 0.78 12.63 8.03
C GLU A 121 0.84 14.11 7.65
N THR A 122 1.90 14.53 6.95
CA THR A 122 2.06 15.91 6.45
C THR A 122 0.94 16.30 5.47
N ALA A 123 0.46 15.37 4.67
CA ALA A 123 -0.67 15.58 3.79
C ALA A 123 -2.00 15.79 4.53
N GLY A 124 -2.05 15.46 5.83
CA GLY A 124 -3.24 15.57 6.68
C GLY A 124 -4.15 14.35 6.61
N LEU A 125 -3.61 13.17 6.30
CA LEU A 125 -4.37 11.93 6.38
C LEU A 125 -4.79 11.69 7.83
N PRO A 126 -6.05 11.32 8.11
CA PRO A 126 -6.49 11.04 9.47
C PRO A 126 -5.69 9.91 10.12
N ALA A 127 -5.42 10.03 11.42
CA ALA A 127 -4.73 8.99 12.18
C ALA A 127 -5.45 7.64 12.06
N GLY A 128 -4.67 6.55 11.93
CA GLY A 128 -5.19 5.19 11.81
C GLY A 128 -5.57 4.77 10.38
N VAL A 129 -5.60 5.69 9.40
CA VAL A 129 -5.88 5.32 7.99
C VAL A 129 -4.68 4.62 7.34
N PHE A 130 -3.47 5.08 7.63
CA PHE A 130 -2.22 4.47 7.14
C PHE A 130 -1.29 4.17 8.31
N ASN A 131 -0.94 2.90 8.49
CA ASN A 131 -0.14 2.42 9.59
C ASN A 131 1.04 1.60 9.05
N VAL A 132 2.23 1.83 9.58
CA VAL A 132 3.44 1.09 9.19
C VAL A 132 3.92 0.26 10.37
N VAL A 133 4.11 -1.04 10.14
CA VAL A 133 4.66 -1.98 11.11
C VAL A 133 6.01 -2.48 10.61
N THR A 134 7.07 -2.10 11.29
CA THR A 134 8.42 -2.59 11.01
C THR A 134 8.79 -3.73 11.94
N CYS A 135 9.62 -4.65 11.49
CA CYS A 135 10.14 -5.74 12.31
C CYS A 135 11.56 -6.12 11.90
N SER A 136 12.27 -6.77 12.81
CA SER A 136 13.51 -7.45 12.47
C SER A 136 13.21 -8.75 11.72
N ARG A 137 14.22 -9.31 11.06
CA ARG A 137 14.12 -10.60 10.35
C ARG A 137 13.59 -11.75 11.24
N VAL A 138 13.88 -11.70 12.55
CA VAL A 138 13.41 -12.70 13.52
C VAL A 138 11.88 -12.60 13.73
N GLY A 139 11.33 -11.39 13.76
CA GLY A 139 9.89 -11.14 14.00
C GLY A 139 9.01 -11.24 12.75
N VAL A 140 9.60 -11.44 11.55
CA VAL A 140 8.84 -11.44 10.27
C VAL A 140 7.71 -12.46 10.28
N LYS A 141 7.96 -13.65 10.81
CA LYS A 141 6.95 -14.72 10.82
C LYS A 141 5.78 -14.38 11.73
N GLU A 142 6.04 -13.95 12.95
CA GLU A 142 5.02 -13.63 13.94
C GLU A 142 4.12 -12.47 13.46
N ILE A 143 4.73 -11.38 13.00
CA ILE A 143 3.99 -10.25 12.45
C ILE A 143 3.24 -10.64 11.17
N GLY A 144 3.87 -11.43 10.31
CA GLY A 144 3.22 -11.91 9.08
C GLY A 144 1.99 -12.77 9.37
N ASP A 145 2.11 -13.70 10.30
CA ASP A 145 0.99 -14.56 10.72
C ASP A 145 -0.17 -13.72 11.28
N GLU A 146 0.12 -12.72 12.13
CA GLU A 146 -0.90 -11.80 12.67
C GLU A 146 -1.56 -10.97 11.56
N MET A 147 -0.79 -10.44 10.62
CA MET A 147 -1.31 -9.67 9.49
C MET A 147 -2.20 -10.47 8.55
N ILE A 148 -2.09 -11.80 8.57
CA ILE A 148 -2.89 -12.71 7.73
C ILE A 148 -4.13 -13.21 8.50
N ALA A 149 -3.93 -13.66 9.75
CA ALA A 149 -4.94 -14.37 10.52
C ALA A 149 -5.83 -13.46 11.36
N ASN A 150 -5.47 -12.19 11.57
CA ASN A 150 -6.27 -11.28 12.40
C ASN A 150 -7.65 -11.04 11.78
N PRO A 151 -8.75 -11.28 12.51
CA PRO A 151 -10.11 -11.17 11.99
C PRO A 151 -10.52 -9.75 11.58
N ALA A 152 -9.78 -8.71 12.02
CA ALA A 152 -9.99 -7.34 11.58
C ALA A 152 -9.47 -7.11 10.15
N VAL A 153 -8.50 -7.90 9.68
CA VAL A 153 -7.97 -7.82 8.32
C VAL A 153 -8.96 -8.44 7.35
N ARG A 154 -9.35 -7.67 6.34
CA ARG A 154 -10.37 -8.04 5.35
C ARG A 154 -9.82 -8.22 3.94
N GLY A 155 -8.57 -7.87 3.74
CA GLY A 155 -7.87 -8.05 2.47
C GLY A 155 -6.37 -8.06 2.66
N ILE A 156 -5.67 -8.82 1.81
CA ILE A 156 -4.21 -8.94 1.83
C ILE A 156 -3.68 -8.61 0.46
N SER A 157 -2.71 -7.69 0.42
CA SER A 157 -1.92 -7.36 -0.76
C SER A 157 -0.47 -7.79 -0.51
N PHE A 158 0.01 -8.76 -1.27
CA PHE A 158 1.36 -9.29 -1.13
C PHE A 158 2.14 -9.16 -2.42
N THR A 159 3.35 -8.64 -2.31
CA THR A 159 4.37 -8.71 -3.36
C THR A 159 5.65 -9.30 -2.78
N GLY A 160 6.13 -10.39 -3.35
CA GLY A 160 7.33 -11.10 -2.89
C GLY A 160 7.56 -12.41 -3.62
N SER A 161 8.25 -13.36 -2.99
CA SER A 161 8.53 -14.66 -3.60
C SER A 161 7.27 -15.53 -3.73
N SER A 162 7.22 -16.33 -4.80
CA SER A 162 6.11 -17.26 -5.03
C SER A 162 5.94 -18.29 -3.90
N ALA A 163 7.03 -18.66 -3.22
CA ALA A 163 6.98 -19.59 -2.09
C ALA A 163 6.20 -18.99 -0.92
N VAL A 164 6.54 -17.75 -0.51
CA VAL A 164 5.83 -17.02 0.56
C VAL A 164 4.40 -16.72 0.15
N GLY A 165 4.17 -16.31 -1.10
CA GLY A 165 2.81 -16.04 -1.60
C GLY A 165 1.88 -17.25 -1.49
N ARG A 166 2.39 -18.45 -1.79
CA ARG A 166 1.61 -19.70 -1.60
C ARG A 166 1.30 -20.00 -0.13
N GLN A 167 2.25 -19.71 0.78
CA GLN A 167 2.01 -19.87 2.21
C GLN A 167 0.92 -18.92 2.71
N ILE A 168 0.99 -17.65 2.32
CA ILE A 168 -0.04 -16.64 2.65
C ILE A 168 -1.40 -17.07 2.12
N ALA A 169 -1.49 -17.47 0.85
CA ALA A 169 -2.74 -17.90 0.24
C ALA A 169 -3.35 -19.15 0.86
N ALA A 170 -2.55 -19.98 1.52
CA ALA A 170 -3.03 -21.16 2.24
C ALA A 170 -3.50 -20.85 3.67
N GLN A 171 -3.11 -19.68 4.22
CA GLN A 171 -3.47 -19.25 5.58
C GLN A 171 -4.66 -18.26 5.58
N ALA A 172 -4.86 -17.52 4.47
CA ALA A 172 -5.93 -16.56 4.28
C ALA A 172 -7.25 -17.24 3.88
#